data_492bc25ab6a9c4ce93530bbfc48e1220
#
_entry.id   492bc25ab6a9c4ce93530bbfc48e1220
#
_cell.length_a   1.000
_cell.length_b   1.000
_cell.length_c   1.000
_cell.angle_alpha   90.00
_cell.angle_beta   90.00
_cell.angle_gamma   90.00
#
_symmetry.space_group_name_H-M   'P 1'
#
loop_
_entity.id
_entity.type
_entity.pdbx_description
1 polymer ?
#
loop_
_entity_poly.entity_id
_entity_poly.type
_entity_poly.pdbx_seq_one_letter_code
_entity_poly.pdbx_strand_id
1 'polypeptide(L)'
;QLMADFLPKDIREAWQIKSGGLPFGFEFVSRVTFRDVNFGELSKPGESFKVADKETPRPGFKLCRHCGKVQKAPRSRFDAAGQNHSFDCVKYGNEDPSNLLECLYLYREFTSEALRILVPYTKSGVDEQVVQSFMAALQLGLKKRFGGKVGHLRLVSQDEPGKDGGPRRHYVMLYDSVPGGTGYLHQLLAHDAKTLSDVLRMALEALTSCSCNADPEKDGCYRCLYQYRLGRS
;
A
#
# COMPACT_ATOMS: atom_id res chain seq x y z
N GLN A 1 6.75 -0.36 2.87
CA GLN A 1 6.18 0.87 2.29
C GLN A 1 6.20 0.78 0.78
N LEU A 2 5.05 1.06 0.14
CA LEU A 2 4.98 1.15 -1.31
C LEU A 2 5.17 2.59 -1.75
N MET A 3 6.05 2.80 -2.72
CA MET A 3 6.28 4.06 -3.40
C MET A 3 5.89 3.88 -4.87
N ALA A 4 5.29 4.87 -5.48
CA ALA A 4 4.87 4.84 -6.87
C ALA A 4 5.38 6.08 -7.60
N ASP A 5 6.13 5.87 -8.67
CA ASP A 5 6.70 6.92 -9.52
C ASP A 5 6.20 6.79 -10.94
N PHE A 6 5.79 7.88 -11.55
CA PHE A 6 5.39 7.96 -12.95
C PHE A 6 5.63 9.36 -13.51
N LEU A 7 5.67 9.47 -14.81
CA LEU A 7 5.83 10.76 -15.48
C LEU A 7 4.48 11.29 -15.96
N PRO A 8 4.29 12.62 -16.08
CA PRO A 8 3.05 13.21 -16.59
C PRO A 8 2.62 12.65 -17.97
N LYS A 9 3.57 12.29 -18.82
CA LYS A 9 3.32 11.67 -20.13
C LYS A 9 2.72 10.27 -20.06
N ASP A 10 2.82 9.60 -18.90
CA ASP A 10 2.28 8.25 -18.70
C ASP A 10 0.80 8.29 -18.32
N ILE A 11 0.26 9.46 -17.98
CA ILE A 11 -1.18 9.69 -17.81
C ILE A 11 -1.80 9.70 -19.22
N ARG A 12 -2.62 8.68 -19.52
CA ARG A 12 -3.24 8.51 -20.84
C ARG A 12 -4.62 9.12 -20.91
N GLU A 13 -5.39 8.97 -19.85
CA GLU A 13 -6.78 9.38 -19.79
C GLU A 13 -7.07 9.97 -18.41
N ALA A 14 -7.89 11.02 -18.40
CA ALA A 14 -8.34 11.65 -17.16
C ALA A 14 -9.82 12.01 -17.28
N TRP A 15 -10.57 11.73 -16.24
CA TRP A 15 -11.99 12.03 -16.14
C TRP A 15 -12.26 12.90 -14.94
N GLN A 16 -13.11 13.88 -15.12
CA GLN A 16 -13.59 14.72 -14.05
C GLN A 16 -15.11 14.65 -13.99
N ILE A 17 -15.61 14.25 -12.84
CA ILE A 17 -17.04 14.22 -12.59
C ILE A 17 -17.42 15.48 -11.82
N LYS A 18 -18.24 16.34 -12.44
CA LYS A 18 -18.78 17.54 -11.81
C LYS A 18 -20.16 17.21 -11.25
N SER A 19 -20.21 16.58 -10.07
CA SER A 19 -21.46 16.28 -9.38
C SER A 19 -21.40 16.78 -7.95
N GLY A 20 -22.44 17.44 -7.48
CA GLY A 20 -22.61 17.81 -6.08
C GLY A 20 -21.63 18.83 -5.51
N GLY A 21 -20.92 19.59 -6.35
CA GLY A 21 -19.98 20.64 -5.91
C GLY A 21 -18.64 20.14 -5.36
N LEU A 22 -18.42 18.81 -5.30
CA LEU A 22 -17.16 18.22 -4.92
C LEU A 22 -16.36 17.79 -6.16
N PRO A 23 -15.08 18.18 -6.28
CA PRO A 23 -14.24 17.70 -7.35
C PRO A 23 -13.95 16.21 -7.13
N PHE A 24 -14.46 15.37 -8.03
CA PHE A 24 -14.14 13.96 -8.10
C PHE A 24 -13.58 13.67 -9.47
N GLY A 25 -12.48 12.96 -9.53
CA GLY A 25 -11.84 12.61 -10.79
C GLY A 25 -10.92 11.42 -10.64
N PHE A 26 -10.58 10.84 -11.77
CA PHE A 26 -9.62 9.76 -11.82
C PHE A 26 -8.78 9.84 -13.09
N GLU A 27 -7.59 9.29 -13.02
CA GLU A 27 -6.57 9.29 -14.05
C GLU A 27 -6.07 7.88 -14.28
N PHE A 28 -5.99 7.46 -15.54
CA PHE A 28 -5.33 6.21 -15.89
C PHE A 28 -3.87 6.48 -16.22
N VAL A 29 -2.98 5.80 -15.51
CA VAL A 29 -1.53 5.87 -15.70
C VAL A 29 -1.07 4.53 -16.28
N SER A 30 -0.63 4.56 -17.53
CA SER A 30 -0.26 3.34 -18.28
C SER A 30 1.06 2.73 -17.83
N ARG A 31 1.89 3.51 -17.13
CA ARG A 31 3.19 3.05 -16.66
C ARG A 31 3.55 3.70 -15.33
N VAL A 32 3.51 2.91 -14.28
CA VAL A 32 3.92 3.30 -12.93
C VAL A 32 5.02 2.36 -12.49
N THR A 33 6.13 2.91 -12.00
CA THR A 33 7.18 2.13 -11.32
C THR A 33 6.86 2.08 -9.84
N PHE A 34 6.57 0.89 -9.37
CA PHE A 34 6.31 0.62 -7.96
C PHE A 34 7.58 0.11 -7.28
N ARG A 35 7.91 0.68 -6.13
CA ARG A 35 8.98 0.22 -5.22
C ARG A 35 8.36 -0.16 -3.89
N ASP A 36 8.38 -1.44 -3.58
CA ASP A 36 7.95 -1.93 -2.28
C ASP A 36 9.17 -2.11 -1.39
N VAL A 37 9.35 -1.18 -0.45
CA VAL A 37 10.53 -1.10 0.40
C VAL A 37 10.24 -1.69 1.77
N ASN A 38 11.04 -2.66 2.18
CA ASN A 38 11.04 -3.24 3.51
C ASN A 38 12.18 -2.64 4.34
N PHE A 39 11.81 -1.82 5.30
CA PHE A 39 12.76 -1.12 6.19
C PHE A 39 13.19 -1.93 7.42
N GLY A 40 12.82 -3.20 7.49
CA GLY A 40 13.09 -4.01 8.67
C GLY A 40 12.08 -3.81 9.81
N GLU A 41 12.38 -4.38 10.95
CA GLU A 41 11.58 -4.27 12.16
C GLU A 41 11.73 -2.88 12.79
N LEU A 42 10.72 -2.44 13.52
CA LEU A 42 10.82 -1.26 14.37
C LEU A 42 11.77 -1.55 15.54
N SER A 43 12.61 -0.60 15.90
CA SER A 43 13.38 -0.64 17.13
C SER A 43 12.45 -0.55 18.35
N LYS A 44 12.99 -0.92 19.52
CA LYS A 44 12.26 -0.77 20.77
C LYS A 44 11.95 0.71 21.04
N PRO A 45 10.88 1.01 21.79
CA PRO A 45 10.56 2.37 22.18
C PRO A 45 11.77 3.03 22.86
N GLY A 46 12.17 4.21 22.39
CA GLY A 46 13.32 4.96 22.89
C GLY A 46 14.65 4.65 22.21
N GLU A 47 14.73 3.66 21.33
CA GLU A 47 15.91 3.41 20.50
C GLU A 47 15.74 4.10 19.14
N SER A 48 16.66 4.98 18.79
CA SER A 48 16.77 5.57 17.45
C SER A 48 18.16 5.26 16.86
N PHE A 49 18.20 5.18 15.53
CA PHE A 49 19.43 4.92 14.78
C PHE A 49 19.66 6.06 13.80
N LYS A 50 20.93 6.37 13.56
CA LYS A 50 21.31 7.34 12.52
C LYS A 50 21.63 6.61 11.24
N VAL A 51 20.88 6.92 10.19
CA VAL A 51 21.13 6.46 8.82
C VAL A 51 21.26 7.69 7.93
N ALA A 52 22.40 7.89 7.30
CA ALA A 52 22.71 9.09 6.51
C ALA A 52 22.38 10.39 7.28
N ASP A 53 22.88 10.50 8.53
CA ASP A 53 22.68 11.62 9.46
C ASP A 53 21.23 11.92 9.88
N LYS A 54 20.27 11.07 9.52
CA LYS A 54 18.89 11.17 9.95
C LYS A 54 18.55 10.10 10.97
N GLU A 55 17.88 10.51 12.04
CA GLU A 55 17.35 9.56 13.02
C GLU A 55 16.19 8.77 12.40
N THR A 56 16.21 7.45 12.59
CA THR A 56 15.17 6.54 12.13
C THR A 56 14.89 5.49 13.20
N PRO A 57 13.62 5.12 13.40
CA PRO A 57 13.26 3.99 14.26
C PRO A 57 13.46 2.63 13.57
N ARG A 58 13.96 2.61 12.33
CA ARG A 58 14.14 1.39 11.53
C ARG A 58 15.57 1.26 11.06
N PRO A 59 16.38 0.46 11.76
CA PRO A 59 17.83 0.33 11.47
C PRO A 59 18.12 -0.45 10.18
N GLY A 60 17.10 -1.00 9.52
CA GLY A 60 17.30 -1.90 8.39
C GLY A 60 17.61 -3.33 8.82
N PHE A 61 18.12 -4.10 7.87
CA PHE A 61 18.56 -5.46 8.09
C PHE A 61 20.06 -5.50 8.28
N LYS A 62 20.50 -6.47 9.10
CA LYS A 62 21.90 -6.83 9.23
C LYS A 62 22.13 -8.18 8.56
N LEU A 63 23.11 -8.30 7.68
CA LEU A 63 23.42 -9.54 6.98
C LEU A 63 24.87 -9.92 7.21
N CYS A 64 25.12 -11.22 7.35
CA CYS A 64 26.49 -11.72 7.35
C CYS A 64 27.13 -11.55 5.96
N ARG A 65 28.33 -10.97 5.88
CA ARG A 65 29.08 -10.78 4.63
C ARG A 65 29.45 -12.09 3.94
N HIS A 66 29.57 -13.18 4.71
CA HIS A 66 30.05 -14.46 4.20
C HIS A 66 28.94 -15.38 3.72
N CYS A 67 27.82 -15.48 4.47
CA CYS A 67 26.73 -16.40 4.12
C CYS A 67 25.44 -15.71 3.70
N GLY A 68 25.37 -14.38 3.76
CA GLY A 68 24.17 -13.62 3.36
C GLY A 68 22.96 -13.77 4.29
N LYS A 69 23.06 -14.55 5.37
CA LYS A 69 21.93 -14.70 6.28
C LYS A 69 21.63 -13.44 7.08
N VAL A 70 20.36 -13.15 7.20
CA VAL A 70 19.84 -12.03 8.01
C VAL A 70 20.06 -12.35 9.49
N GLN A 71 20.70 -11.43 10.19
CA GLN A 71 20.84 -11.46 11.63
C GLN A 71 19.55 -11.00 12.28
N LYS A 72 18.96 -11.84 13.13
CA LYS A 72 17.73 -11.51 13.88
C LYS A 72 18.08 -11.24 15.34
N ALA A 73 17.41 -10.28 15.95
CA ALA A 73 17.49 -10.13 17.38
C ALA A 73 17.03 -11.43 18.09
N PRO A 74 17.72 -11.86 19.16
CA PRO A 74 17.30 -13.04 19.91
C PRO A 74 15.88 -12.79 20.46
N ARG A 75 14.97 -13.74 20.17
CA ARG A 75 13.57 -13.68 20.64
C ARG A 75 13.39 -14.25 22.03
N SER A 76 14.35 -15.05 22.47
CA SER A 76 14.35 -15.66 23.81
C SER A 76 15.76 -15.78 24.35
N ARG A 77 15.87 -16.03 25.68
CA ARG A 77 17.17 -16.32 26.33
C ARG A 77 17.82 -17.61 25.84
N PHE A 78 17.07 -18.45 25.13
CA PHE A 78 17.54 -19.73 24.58
C PHE A 78 17.97 -19.62 23.12
N ASP A 79 17.75 -18.48 22.45
CA ASP A 79 18.28 -18.26 21.12
C ASP A 79 19.79 -18.03 21.24
N ALA A 80 20.56 -19.04 20.90
CA ALA A 80 22.02 -18.95 20.95
C ALA A 80 22.51 -17.90 19.94
N ALA A 81 23.35 -17.04 20.41
CA ALA A 81 24.17 -16.18 19.56
C ALA A 81 24.89 -17.07 18.51
N GLY A 82 24.83 -16.70 17.24
CA GLY A 82 25.49 -17.45 16.16
C GLY A 82 24.60 -18.41 15.36
N GLN A 83 23.37 -18.71 15.77
CA GLN A 83 22.43 -19.54 15.00
C GLN A 83 21.92 -18.86 13.70
N ASN A 84 22.23 -17.59 13.52
CA ASN A 84 21.82 -16.81 12.34
C ASN A 84 22.80 -16.94 11.16
N HIS A 85 23.76 -17.83 11.22
CA HIS A 85 24.67 -18.14 10.12
C HIS A 85 24.31 -19.49 9.46
N SER A 86 24.75 -19.68 8.22
CA SER A 86 24.73 -21.02 7.60
C SER A 86 25.76 -21.91 8.28
N PHE A 87 25.48 -23.21 8.34
CA PHE A 87 26.34 -24.20 9.01
C PHE A 87 27.77 -24.19 8.45
N ASP A 88 27.91 -23.97 7.15
CA ASP A 88 29.17 -23.88 6.41
C ASP A 88 29.81 -22.48 6.44
N CYS A 89 29.22 -21.54 7.16
CA CYS A 89 29.75 -20.19 7.25
C CYS A 89 31.04 -20.16 8.07
N VAL A 90 32.11 -19.63 7.51
CA VAL A 90 33.42 -19.46 8.19
C VAL A 90 33.36 -18.58 9.44
N LYS A 91 32.27 -17.81 9.59
CA LYS A 91 31.98 -16.97 10.76
C LYS A 91 30.89 -17.53 11.67
N TYR A 92 30.54 -18.80 11.48
CA TYR A 92 29.60 -19.48 12.37
C TYR A 92 30.05 -19.39 13.84
N GLY A 93 29.15 -18.87 14.68
CA GLY A 93 29.48 -18.65 16.10
C GLY A 93 30.34 -17.44 16.43
N ASN A 94 30.80 -16.69 15.43
CA ASN A 94 31.59 -15.47 15.64
C ASN A 94 30.76 -14.23 15.30
N GLU A 95 30.42 -13.44 16.32
CA GLU A 95 29.58 -12.21 16.20
C GLU A 95 30.42 -10.94 15.98
N ASP A 96 31.61 -11.02 15.41
CA ASP A 96 32.39 -9.83 15.09
C ASP A 96 31.57 -8.89 14.19
N PRO A 97 31.25 -7.67 14.67
CA PRO A 97 30.48 -6.69 13.91
C PRO A 97 31.06 -6.36 12.53
N SER A 98 32.39 -6.49 12.35
CA SER A 98 33.07 -6.24 11.08
C SER A 98 32.61 -7.19 9.96
N ASN A 99 32.05 -8.34 10.33
CA ASN A 99 31.53 -9.34 9.38
C ASN A 99 30.06 -9.08 8.99
N LEU A 100 29.45 -8.01 9.49
CA LEU A 100 28.08 -7.67 9.20
C LEU A 100 27.98 -6.52 8.20
N LEU A 101 27.05 -6.63 7.30
CA LEU A 101 26.52 -5.51 6.52
C LEU A 101 25.31 -4.98 7.29
N GLU A 102 25.33 -3.72 7.64
CA GLU A 102 24.27 -3.06 8.40
C GLU A 102 23.49 -2.04 7.57
N CYS A 103 22.37 -1.58 8.06
CA CYS A 103 21.52 -0.57 7.44
C CYS A 103 21.03 -0.94 6.03
N LEU A 104 20.77 -2.22 5.79
CA LEU A 104 20.30 -2.69 4.50
C LEU A 104 18.76 -2.64 4.46
N TYR A 105 18.24 -2.00 3.42
CA TYR A 105 16.81 -1.99 3.12
C TYR A 105 16.55 -2.87 1.90
N LEU A 106 15.61 -3.81 2.02
CA LEU A 106 15.25 -4.69 0.93
C LEU A 106 14.14 -4.04 0.13
N TYR A 107 14.26 -4.02 -1.19
CA TYR A 107 13.18 -3.53 -2.03
C TYR A 107 12.93 -4.43 -3.23
N ARG A 108 11.71 -4.38 -3.70
CA ARG A 108 11.29 -4.97 -4.96
C ARG A 108 10.77 -3.85 -5.85
N GLU A 109 11.20 -3.83 -7.10
CA GLU A 109 10.71 -2.91 -8.10
C GLU A 109 9.96 -3.68 -9.19
N PHE A 110 8.86 -3.13 -9.66
CA PHE A 110 8.12 -3.62 -10.80
C PHE A 110 7.37 -2.48 -11.48
N THR A 111 7.10 -2.63 -12.76
CA THR A 111 6.32 -1.66 -13.53
C THR A 111 4.96 -2.24 -13.84
N SER A 112 3.91 -1.45 -13.65
CA SER A 112 2.54 -1.83 -13.95
C SER A 112 1.68 -0.61 -14.27
N GLU A 113 0.42 -0.83 -14.55
CA GLU A 113 -0.60 0.19 -14.76
C GLU A 113 -1.33 0.54 -13.45
N ALA A 114 -1.89 1.74 -13.38
CA ALA A 114 -2.66 2.19 -12.22
C ALA A 114 -3.81 3.13 -12.60
N LEU A 115 -4.85 3.10 -11.80
CA LEU A 115 -5.94 4.07 -11.79
C LEU A 115 -5.80 4.92 -10.52
N ARG A 116 -5.59 6.22 -10.69
CA ARG A 116 -5.52 7.19 -9.58
C ARG A 116 -6.87 7.87 -9.43
N ILE A 117 -7.42 7.81 -8.25
CA ILE A 117 -8.72 8.39 -7.90
C ILE A 117 -8.47 9.53 -6.93
N LEU A 118 -8.83 10.75 -7.32
CA LEU A 118 -8.75 11.91 -6.44
C LEU A 118 -9.82 11.81 -5.36
N VAL A 119 -9.40 11.80 -4.09
CA VAL A 119 -10.31 11.83 -2.95
C VAL A 119 -10.84 13.25 -2.78
N PRO A 120 -12.16 13.46 -2.78
CA PRO A 120 -12.73 14.80 -2.61
C PRO A 120 -12.36 15.41 -1.27
N TYR A 121 -11.98 16.69 -1.28
CA TYR A 121 -11.75 17.45 -0.05
C TYR A 121 -13.07 17.79 0.65
N THR A 122 -13.08 17.63 1.96
CA THR A 122 -14.01 18.35 2.82
C THR A 122 -13.32 19.58 3.42
N LYS A 123 -14.07 20.57 3.92
CA LYS A 123 -13.50 21.78 4.53
C LYS A 123 -12.59 21.48 5.75
N SER A 124 -12.75 20.32 6.37
CA SER A 124 -11.97 19.83 7.52
C SER A 124 -10.73 19.00 7.16
N GLY A 125 -10.41 18.88 5.87
CA GLY A 125 -9.32 18.01 5.39
C GLY A 125 -9.81 16.61 4.97
N VAL A 126 -8.86 15.72 4.68
CA VAL A 126 -9.16 14.32 4.38
C VAL A 126 -8.92 13.50 5.64
N ASP A 127 -9.97 12.86 6.13
CA ASP A 127 -9.87 11.91 7.23
C ASP A 127 -9.31 10.58 6.72
N GLU A 128 -8.24 10.11 7.35
CA GLU A 128 -7.61 8.84 6.99
C GLU A 128 -8.58 7.65 7.12
N GLN A 129 -9.47 7.67 8.10
CA GLN A 129 -10.49 6.62 8.27
C GLN A 129 -11.47 6.60 7.10
N VAL A 130 -11.84 7.77 6.57
CA VAL A 130 -12.69 7.88 5.38
C VAL A 130 -11.97 7.30 4.16
N VAL A 131 -10.68 7.59 3.99
CA VAL A 131 -9.88 7.03 2.88
C VAL A 131 -9.78 5.52 2.99
N GLN A 132 -9.51 4.98 4.17
CA GLN A 132 -9.45 3.54 4.41
C GLN A 132 -10.81 2.87 4.15
N SER A 133 -11.89 3.46 4.61
CA SER A 133 -13.25 2.98 4.35
C SER A 133 -13.60 2.99 2.86
N PHE A 134 -13.20 4.03 2.14
CA PHE A 134 -13.37 4.11 0.68
C PHE A 134 -12.57 3.02 -0.04
N MET A 135 -11.31 2.79 0.35
CA MET A 135 -10.49 1.72 -0.20
C MET A 135 -11.12 0.35 0.05
N ALA A 136 -11.65 0.11 1.25
CA ALA A 136 -12.35 -1.13 1.60
C ALA A 136 -13.61 -1.33 0.74
N ALA A 137 -14.41 -0.27 0.58
CA ALA A 137 -15.61 -0.28 -0.25
C ALA A 137 -15.27 -0.57 -1.72
N LEU A 138 -14.25 0.10 -2.27
CA LEU A 138 -13.82 -0.12 -3.65
C LEU A 138 -13.35 -1.56 -3.87
N GLN A 139 -12.58 -2.12 -2.93
CA GLN A 139 -12.15 -3.51 -2.98
C GLN A 139 -13.35 -4.49 -2.94
N LEU A 140 -14.36 -4.19 -2.13
CA LEU A 140 -15.60 -4.97 -2.07
C LEU A 140 -16.34 -4.94 -3.41
N GLY A 141 -16.49 -3.76 -4.01
CA GLY A 141 -17.13 -3.59 -5.30
C GLY A 141 -16.41 -4.34 -6.42
N LEU A 142 -15.07 -4.26 -6.45
CA LEU A 142 -14.23 -5.01 -7.39
C LEU A 142 -14.45 -6.52 -7.26
N LYS A 143 -14.45 -7.05 -6.03
CA LYS A 143 -14.73 -8.47 -5.78
C LYS A 143 -16.11 -8.89 -6.27
N LYS A 144 -17.12 -8.06 -6.04
CA LYS A 144 -18.49 -8.34 -6.50
C LYS A 144 -18.59 -8.32 -8.01
N ARG A 145 -17.98 -7.32 -8.66
CA ARG A 145 -18.03 -7.17 -10.13
C ARG A 145 -17.28 -8.28 -10.86
N PHE A 146 -16.13 -8.70 -10.35
CA PHE A 146 -15.23 -9.65 -11.01
C PHE A 146 -15.21 -11.04 -10.35
N GLY A 147 -16.16 -11.35 -9.49
CA GLY A 147 -16.32 -12.71 -8.94
C GLY A 147 -15.16 -13.16 -8.04
N GLY A 148 -14.52 -12.23 -7.32
CA GLY A 148 -13.45 -12.56 -6.36
C GLY A 148 -12.05 -12.80 -6.94
N LYS A 149 -11.90 -12.85 -8.25
CA LYS A 149 -10.61 -13.09 -8.96
C LYS A 149 -9.72 -11.84 -9.06
N VAL A 150 -9.78 -10.94 -8.09
CA VAL A 150 -9.11 -9.63 -8.11
C VAL A 150 -8.07 -9.47 -7.01
N GLY A 151 -7.51 -10.56 -6.51
CA GLY A 151 -6.49 -10.52 -5.45
C GLY A 151 -5.18 -9.84 -5.86
N HIS A 152 -4.94 -9.68 -7.14
CA HIS A 152 -3.81 -8.94 -7.72
C HIS A 152 -4.06 -7.44 -7.80
N LEU A 153 -5.32 -7.00 -7.85
CA LEU A 153 -5.66 -5.58 -7.79
C LEU A 153 -5.53 -5.08 -6.34
N ARG A 154 -4.70 -4.08 -6.16
CA ARG A 154 -4.36 -3.53 -4.85
C ARG A 154 -4.60 -2.05 -4.80
N LEU A 155 -4.82 -1.56 -3.59
CA LEU A 155 -5.07 -0.16 -3.30
C LEU A 155 -3.98 0.39 -2.39
N VAL A 156 -3.60 1.63 -2.62
CA VAL A 156 -2.69 2.40 -1.76
C VAL A 156 -3.13 3.87 -1.77
N SER A 157 -3.02 4.53 -0.64
CA SER A 157 -3.19 5.99 -0.56
C SER A 157 -1.88 6.67 -0.90
N GLN A 158 -1.96 7.79 -1.60
CA GLN A 158 -0.83 8.62 -2.00
C GLN A 158 -1.17 10.09 -1.84
N ASP A 159 -0.27 10.83 -1.22
CA ASP A 159 -0.40 12.28 -1.05
C ASP A 159 0.55 13.01 -1.99
N GLU A 160 0.05 14.02 -2.66
CA GLU A 160 0.86 14.92 -3.46
C GLU A 160 0.79 16.35 -2.92
N PRO A 161 1.90 17.09 -2.97
CA PRO A 161 1.88 18.52 -2.69
C PRO A 161 0.90 19.22 -3.63
N GLY A 162 0.15 20.19 -3.10
CA GLY A 162 -0.67 21.06 -3.93
C GLY A 162 0.20 21.87 -4.88
N LYS A 163 -0.30 22.19 -6.06
CA LYS A 163 0.37 23.11 -6.97
C LYS A 163 0.37 24.51 -6.34
N ASP A 164 1.47 25.23 -6.52
CA ASP A 164 1.62 26.63 -6.09
C ASP A 164 1.33 26.89 -4.59
N GLY A 165 1.71 25.92 -3.74
CA GLY A 165 1.46 26.02 -2.29
C GLY A 165 0.02 25.77 -1.85
N GLY A 166 -0.81 25.28 -2.77
CA GLY A 166 -2.19 24.87 -2.49
C GLY A 166 -2.26 23.63 -1.56
N PRO A 167 -3.47 23.26 -1.14
CA PRO A 167 -3.67 22.12 -0.25
C PRO A 167 -3.17 20.82 -0.88
N ARG A 168 -2.67 19.91 -0.04
CA ARG A 168 -2.23 18.57 -0.49
C ARG A 168 -3.40 17.85 -1.15
N ARG A 169 -3.09 17.13 -2.22
CA ARG A 169 -4.05 16.29 -2.92
C ARG A 169 -3.88 14.85 -2.44
N HIS A 170 -4.98 14.23 -2.07
CA HIS A 170 -5.00 12.84 -1.66
C HIS A 170 -5.58 11.98 -2.78
N TYR A 171 -4.86 10.93 -3.12
CA TYR A 171 -5.27 9.98 -4.13
C TYR A 171 -5.36 8.58 -3.53
N VAL A 172 -6.36 7.82 -3.97
CA VAL A 172 -6.36 6.37 -3.86
C VAL A 172 -5.91 5.83 -5.21
N MET A 173 -4.83 5.07 -5.19
CA MET A 173 -4.28 4.43 -6.37
C MET A 173 -4.66 2.96 -6.36
N LEU A 174 -5.46 2.55 -7.35
CA LEU A 174 -5.75 1.15 -7.66
C LEU A 174 -4.74 0.68 -8.71
N TYR A 175 -3.95 -0.32 -8.40
CA TYR A 175 -2.91 -0.82 -9.27
C TYR A 175 -2.95 -2.34 -9.39
N ASP A 176 -2.41 -2.85 -10.50
CA ASP A 176 -2.20 -4.26 -10.70
C ASP A 176 -0.83 -4.66 -10.11
N SER A 177 -0.81 -5.65 -9.22
CA SER A 177 0.43 -6.14 -8.62
C SER A 177 1.19 -7.13 -9.51
N VAL A 178 0.62 -7.50 -10.64
CA VAL A 178 1.27 -8.29 -11.69
C VAL A 178 2.04 -7.34 -12.60
N PRO A 179 3.34 -7.54 -12.81
CA PRO A 179 4.13 -6.71 -13.73
C PRO A 179 3.51 -6.67 -15.13
N GLY A 180 3.39 -5.48 -15.68
CA GLY A 180 2.76 -5.25 -17.00
C GLY A 180 1.23 -5.17 -16.98
N GLY A 181 0.58 -5.45 -15.84
CA GLY A 181 -0.87 -5.45 -15.70
C GLY A 181 -1.56 -6.69 -16.27
N THR A 182 -2.79 -6.92 -15.85
CA THR A 182 -3.64 -8.05 -16.29
C THR A 182 -4.80 -7.58 -17.18
N GLY A 183 -4.88 -6.28 -17.47
CA GLY A 183 -5.94 -5.68 -18.29
C GLY A 183 -7.25 -5.40 -17.54
N TYR A 184 -7.36 -5.70 -16.25
CA TYR A 184 -8.57 -5.38 -15.47
C TYR A 184 -8.80 -3.88 -15.35
N LEU A 185 -7.73 -3.08 -15.24
CA LEU A 185 -7.87 -1.62 -15.16
C LEU A 185 -8.43 -1.04 -16.46
N HIS A 186 -8.03 -1.55 -17.61
CA HIS A 186 -8.65 -1.19 -18.89
C HIS A 186 -10.14 -1.57 -18.95
N GLN A 187 -10.52 -2.73 -18.40
CA GLN A 187 -11.93 -3.12 -18.32
C GLN A 187 -12.75 -2.18 -17.44
N LEU A 188 -12.16 -1.62 -16.37
CA LEU A 188 -12.82 -0.63 -15.52
C LEU A 188 -13.13 0.66 -16.27
N LEU A 189 -12.27 1.03 -17.21
CA LEU A 189 -12.38 2.27 -17.99
C LEU A 189 -13.17 2.10 -19.27
N ALA A 190 -13.49 0.88 -19.67
CA ALA A 190 -14.28 0.62 -20.87
C ALA A 190 -15.64 1.34 -20.79
N HIS A 191 -16.11 1.81 -21.96
CA HIS A 191 -17.40 2.49 -22.13
C HIS A 191 -17.53 3.74 -21.22
N ASP A 192 -16.59 4.66 -21.32
CA ASP A 192 -16.55 5.90 -20.53
C ASP A 192 -16.58 5.66 -19.03
N ALA A 193 -15.77 4.70 -18.57
CA ALA A 193 -15.67 4.29 -17.16
C ALA A 193 -16.98 3.78 -16.54
N LYS A 194 -17.91 3.28 -17.34
CA LYS A 194 -19.17 2.70 -16.88
C LYS A 194 -18.93 1.54 -15.92
N THR A 195 -17.94 0.69 -16.21
CA THR A 195 -17.62 -0.44 -15.34
C THR A 195 -17.12 0.01 -13.97
N LEU A 196 -16.33 1.10 -13.90
CA LEU A 196 -15.93 1.70 -12.62
C LEU A 196 -17.16 2.24 -11.85
N SER A 197 -18.07 2.93 -12.53
CA SER A 197 -19.34 3.38 -11.94
C SER A 197 -20.16 2.22 -11.39
N ASP A 198 -20.24 1.10 -12.11
CA ASP A 198 -20.92 -0.11 -11.65
C ASP A 198 -20.25 -0.71 -10.40
N VAL A 199 -18.90 -0.73 -10.36
CA VAL A 199 -18.14 -1.16 -9.18
C VAL A 199 -18.49 -0.31 -7.96
N LEU A 200 -18.50 1.01 -8.11
CA LEU A 200 -18.85 1.94 -7.02
C LEU A 200 -20.29 1.76 -6.56
N ARG A 201 -21.24 1.58 -7.51
CA ARG A 201 -22.64 1.30 -7.19
C ARG A 201 -22.80 -0.02 -6.44
N MET A 202 -22.15 -1.10 -6.90
CA MET A 202 -22.17 -2.41 -6.22
C MET A 202 -21.56 -2.33 -4.82
N ALA A 203 -20.51 -1.52 -4.63
CA ALA A 203 -19.93 -1.26 -3.32
C ALA A 203 -20.96 -0.58 -2.40
N LEU A 204 -21.58 0.49 -2.88
CA LEU A 204 -22.60 1.24 -2.11
C LEU A 204 -23.79 0.35 -1.74
N GLU A 205 -24.34 -0.40 -2.70
CA GLU A 205 -25.44 -1.35 -2.46
C GLU A 205 -25.05 -2.40 -1.41
N ALA A 206 -23.83 -2.92 -1.48
CA ALA A 206 -23.35 -3.92 -0.51
C ALA A 206 -23.17 -3.35 0.89
N LEU A 207 -22.74 -2.09 1.00
CA LEU A 207 -22.62 -1.40 2.29
C LEU A 207 -23.98 -1.05 2.87
N THR A 208 -24.84 -0.45 2.09
CA THR A 208 -26.19 -0.01 2.56
C THR A 208 -27.10 -1.18 2.93
N SER A 209 -26.99 -2.31 2.24
CA SER A 209 -27.77 -3.52 2.52
C SER A 209 -27.14 -4.44 3.58
N CYS A 210 -25.99 -4.09 4.13
CA CYS A 210 -25.34 -4.92 5.13
C CYS A 210 -26.08 -4.92 6.45
N SER A 211 -26.31 -6.11 7.02
CA SER A 211 -27.03 -6.25 8.29
C SER A 211 -26.36 -5.56 9.49
N CYS A 212 -25.06 -5.25 9.40
CA CYS A 212 -24.37 -4.51 10.46
C CYS A 212 -24.83 -3.06 10.58
N ASN A 213 -25.44 -2.48 9.54
CA ASN A 213 -25.97 -1.11 9.59
C ASN A 213 -27.16 -0.95 10.56
N ALA A 214 -27.78 -2.05 10.96
CA ALA A 214 -28.86 -2.02 11.97
C ALA A 214 -28.33 -1.80 13.40
N ASP A 215 -27.02 -1.94 13.60
CA ASP A 215 -26.37 -1.79 14.89
C ASP A 215 -25.53 -0.50 14.90
N PRO A 216 -25.94 0.56 15.61
CA PRO A 216 -25.26 1.85 15.62
C PRO A 216 -23.87 1.80 16.28
N GLU A 217 -23.55 0.74 17.04
CA GLU A 217 -22.24 0.54 17.66
C GLU A 217 -21.22 -0.11 16.70
N LYS A 218 -21.63 -0.41 15.47
CA LYS A 218 -20.77 -1.08 14.47
C LYS A 218 -20.42 -0.21 13.29
N ASP A 219 -19.15 0.09 13.13
CA ASP A 219 -18.61 0.80 11.96
C ASP A 219 -18.50 -0.10 10.71
N GLY A 220 -18.76 -1.39 10.84
CA GLY A 220 -18.69 -2.36 9.76
C GLY A 220 -18.60 -3.81 10.26
N CYS A 221 -18.47 -4.75 9.34
CA CYS A 221 -18.30 -6.17 9.68
C CYS A 221 -17.45 -6.89 8.63
N TYR A 222 -17.10 -8.15 8.88
CA TYR A 222 -16.31 -8.99 7.96
C TYR A 222 -16.97 -9.26 6.61
N ARG A 223 -18.26 -9.00 6.47
CA ARG A 223 -18.98 -9.10 5.20
C ARG A 223 -18.90 -7.84 4.35
N CYS A 224 -18.54 -6.70 4.96
CA CYS A 224 -18.42 -5.39 4.31
C CYS A 224 -17.03 -4.77 4.49
N LEU A 225 -16.83 -3.81 5.38
CA LEU A 225 -15.60 -3.03 5.48
C LEU A 225 -14.42 -3.79 6.09
N TYR A 226 -14.63 -4.68 7.07
CA TYR A 226 -13.54 -5.42 7.74
C TYR A 226 -13.14 -6.71 7.03
N GLN A 227 -13.05 -6.69 5.72
CA GLN A 227 -12.56 -7.87 5.00
C GLN A 227 -11.06 -8.10 5.24
N TYR A 228 -10.67 -9.39 5.24
CA TYR A 228 -9.37 -9.98 5.63
C TYR A 228 -8.11 -9.30 5.11
N ARG A 229 -7.98 -8.18 4.64
CA ARG A 229 -6.71 -7.48 4.32
C ARG A 229 -6.73 -5.99 4.61
N LEU A 230 -7.89 -5.47 4.96
CA LEU A 230 -8.06 -4.04 5.21
C LEU A 230 -8.21 -3.73 6.72
N GLY A 231 -8.45 -4.74 7.56
CA GLY A 231 -8.58 -4.61 9.01
C GLY A 231 -7.27 -4.66 9.79
N ARG A 232 -6.13 -4.42 9.14
CA ARG A 232 -4.80 -4.34 9.78
C ARG A 232 -4.04 -3.14 9.28
N SER A 233 -4.56 -1.99 9.51
CA SER A 233 -3.79 -0.74 9.49
C SER A 233 -4.04 0.00 10.79
#